data_08011f0c7d07505da296789b53e90aac
#
_entry.id   08011f0c7d07505da296789b53e90aac
#
_cell.length_a   1.000
_cell.length_b   1.000
_cell.length_c   1.000
_cell.angle_alpha   90.00
_cell.angle_beta   90.00
_cell.angle_gamma   90.00
#
_symmetry.space_group_name_H-M   'P 1'
#
loop_
_entity.id
_entity.type
_entity.pdbx_description
1 polymer ?
#
loop_
_entity_poly.entity_id
_entity_poly.type
_entity_poly.pdbx_seq_one_letter_code
_entity_poly.pdbx_strand_id
1 'polypeptide(L)'
;VQVGQKRLAIVRGKDRHVFDLSDLFEGYELSEGKLLFDNADGKLRYLVVFVSGPSRSPIAAQSYCAAGTEGFLLWLALDNRWRMEKRQAALIASCFQSADGDYEIKANRLAVVWDNYRLEKHFTLDYDSLAPERGFVITETNIEKSK
;
A
#
# COMPACT_ATOMS: atom_id res chain seq x y z
N VAL A 1 13.78 -1.47 -4.66
CA VAL A 1 13.04 -1.57 -3.40
C VAL A 1 13.40 -2.89 -2.72
N GLN A 2 13.70 -2.80 -1.46
CA GLN A 2 13.95 -3.97 -0.61
C GLN A 2 13.02 -3.92 0.58
N VAL A 3 12.50 -5.06 0.97
CA VAL A 3 11.68 -5.18 2.18
C VAL A 3 12.22 -6.28 3.08
N GLY A 4 12.03 -6.11 4.38
CA GLY A 4 12.40 -7.12 5.36
C GLY A 4 11.83 -6.74 6.73
N GLN A 5 11.34 -7.75 7.45
CA GLN A 5 10.64 -7.53 8.71
C GLN A 5 9.48 -6.54 8.53
N LYS A 6 9.55 -5.34 8.98
CA LYS A 6 8.49 -4.32 8.81
C LYS A 6 9.07 -3.03 8.26
N ARG A 7 10.11 -3.15 7.44
CA ARG A 7 10.86 -2.03 6.90
C ARG A 7 10.87 -2.06 5.38
N LEU A 8 10.75 -0.88 4.81
CA LEU A 8 10.88 -0.63 3.38
C LEU A 8 12.17 0.13 3.15
N ALA A 9 13.03 -0.35 2.28
CA ALA A 9 14.25 0.34 1.87
C ALA A 9 14.17 0.70 0.39
N ILE A 10 14.40 1.97 0.08
CA ILE A 10 14.56 2.47 -1.28
C ILE A 10 16.06 2.64 -1.53
N VAL A 11 16.58 1.90 -2.51
CA VAL A 11 18.01 1.90 -2.84
C VAL A 11 18.21 2.63 -4.16
N ARG A 12 19.12 3.62 -4.15
CA ARG A 12 19.51 4.36 -5.36
C ARG A 12 21.03 4.44 -5.39
N GLY A 13 21.66 3.64 -6.26
CA GLY A 13 23.11 3.56 -6.30
C GLY A 13 23.69 3.15 -4.95
N LYS A 14 24.44 4.06 -4.31
CA LYS A 14 25.03 3.83 -2.98
C LYS A 14 24.11 4.29 -1.84
N ASP A 15 23.07 5.04 -2.16
CA ASP A 15 22.16 5.59 -1.15
C ASP A 15 21.07 4.59 -0.80
N ARG A 16 20.78 4.49 0.49
CA ARG A 16 19.75 3.62 1.02
C ARG A 16 18.91 4.38 2.03
N HIS A 17 17.61 4.46 1.75
CA HIS A 17 16.64 5.15 2.62
C HIS A 17 15.66 4.13 3.17
N VAL A 18 15.57 4.05 4.50
CA VAL A 18 14.77 3.04 5.20
C VAL A 18 13.59 3.70 5.90
N PHE A 19 12.40 3.11 5.72
CA PHE A 19 11.17 3.55 6.34
C PHE A 19 10.59 2.43 7.19
N ASP A 20 10.24 2.76 8.44
CA ASP A 20 9.59 1.83 9.36
C ASP A 20 8.09 1.81 9.09
N LEU A 21 7.56 0.64 8.76
CA LEU A 21 6.15 0.42 8.48
C LEU A 21 5.49 -0.49 9.53
N SER A 22 6.11 -0.62 10.70
CA SER A 22 5.64 -1.54 11.75
C SER A 22 4.22 -1.26 12.23
N ASP A 23 3.77 0.00 12.14
CA ASP A 23 2.40 0.39 12.49
C ASP A 23 1.34 -0.15 11.52
N LEU A 24 1.72 -0.48 10.28
CA LEU A 24 0.82 -1.04 9.26
C LEU A 24 0.76 -2.57 9.29
N PHE A 25 1.78 -3.22 9.81
CA PHE A 25 1.97 -4.67 9.71
C PHE A 25 2.05 -5.34 11.06
N GLU A 26 1.02 -5.12 11.87
CA GLU A 26 0.92 -5.81 13.16
C GLU A 26 0.72 -7.31 12.94
N GLY A 27 1.58 -8.12 13.54
CA GLY A 27 1.47 -9.57 13.55
C GLY A 27 1.99 -10.30 12.32
N TYR A 28 2.46 -9.62 11.28
CA TYR A 28 3.05 -10.26 10.10
C TYR A 28 4.18 -9.43 9.52
N GLU A 29 4.97 -10.05 8.63
CA GLU A 29 6.17 -9.43 8.07
C GLU A 29 5.98 -9.11 6.58
N LEU A 30 6.67 -8.06 6.12
CA LEU A 30 6.77 -7.74 4.71
C LEU A 30 7.66 -8.75 3.99
N SER A 31 7.20 -9.25 2.86
CA SER A 31 7.96 -10.15 2.00
C SER A 31 8.27 -9.58 0.63
N GLU A 32 7.43 -8.67 0.13
CA GLU A 32 7.59 -8.09 -1.21
C GLU A 32 7.31 -6.59 -1.19
N GLY A 33 8.01 -5.87 -2.06
CA GLY A 33 7.80 -4.46 -2.30
C GLY A 33 8.16 -4.09 -3.73
N LYS A 34 7.37 -3.19 -4.31
CA LYS A 34 7.56 -2.71 -5.67
C LYS A 34 7.32 -1.21 -5.75
N LEU A 35 8.29 -0.47 -6.26
CA LEU A 35 8.15 0.95 -6.54
C LEU A 35 7.37 1.14 -7.83
N LEU A 36 6.22 1.79 -7.75
CA LEU A 36 5.34 2.00 -8.89
C LEU A 36 5.52 3.38 -9.53
N PHE A 37 5.68 4.42 -8.72
CA PHE A 37 5.90 5.79 -9.19
C PHE A 37 6.93 6.49 -8.30
N ASP A 38 7.70 7.37 -8.92
CA ASP A 38 8.70 8.22 -8.28
C ASP A 38 8.73 9.55 -8.99
N ASN A 39 8.14 10.57 -8.38
CA ASN A 39 7.98 11.89 -8.95
C ASN A 39 8.42 12.96 -7.95
N ALA A 40 9.01 14.03 -8.45
CA ALA A 40 9.42 15.17 -7.63
C ALA A 40 8.87 16.46 -8.24
N ASP A 41 8.45 17.41 -7.39
CA ASP A 41 7.92 18.70 -7.79
C ASP A 41 8.85 19.88 -7.48
N GLY A 42 10.10 19.59 -7.07
CA GLY A 42 11.08 20.59 -6.65
C GLY A 42 11.06 20.91 -5.16
N LYS A 43 10.02 20.55 -4.44
CA LYS A 43 9.89 20.69 -2.99
C LYS A 43 9.92 19.34 -2.28
N LEU A 44 9.08 18.42 -2.75
CA LEU A 44 8.93 17.09 -2.19
C LEU A 44 9.14 16.04 -3.28
N ARG A 45 9.46 14.85 -2.83
CA ARG A 45 9.48 13.65 -3.64
C ARG A 45 8.32 12.77 -3.24
N TYR A 46 7.63 12.23 -4.23
CA TYR A 46 6.46 11.40 -4.01
C TYR A 46 6.73 10.01 -4.53
N LEU A 47 6.58 9.02 -3.66
CA LEU A 47 6.73 7.61 -4.02
C LEU A 47 5.40 6.92 -3.87
N VAL A 48 5.07 6.07 -4.83
CA VAL A 48 3.98 5.11 -4.70
C VAL A 48 4.58 3.71 -4.72
N VAL A 49 4.33 2.95 -3.67
CA VAL A 49 4.92 1.63 -3.45
C VAL A 49 3.81 0.64 -3.14
N PHE A 50 3.88 -0.53 -3.74
CA PHE A 50 3.08 -1.67 -3.30
C PHE A 50 3.95 -2.55 -2.41
N VAL A 51 3.41 -2.90 -1.24
CA VAL A 51 4.07 -3.81 -0.30
C VAL A 51 3.11 -4.92 0.10
N SER A 52 3.63 -6.12 0.26
CA SER A 52 2.82 -7.26 0.67
C SER A 52 3.60 -8.21 1.57
N GLY A 53 2.86 -9.00 2.31
CA GLY A 53 3.40 -10.03 3.18
C GLY A 53 2.36 -11.09 3.47
N PRO A 54 2.79 -12.23 4.00
CA PRO A 54 1.85 -13.30 4.34
C PRO A 54 0.94 -12.89 5.52
N SER A 55 -0.30 -13.35 5.49
CA SER A 55 -1.27 -13.14 6.58
C SER A 55 -0.94 -14.00 7.81
N ARG A 56 0.34 -14.06 8.18
CA ARG A 56 0.80 -14.89 9.31
C ARG A 56 0.88 -14.07 10.58
N SER A 57 0.03 -14.38 11.54
CA SER A 57 0.19 -13.97 12.92
C SER A 57 0.13 -15.22 13.80
N PRO A 58 0.58 -15.16 15.06
CA PRO A 58 0.43 -16.31 15.98
C PRO A 58 -1.02 -16.78 16.13
N ILE A 59 -1.98 -15.87 15.99
CA ILE A 59 -3.40 -16.19 16.02
C ILE A 59 -3.87 -16.74 14.67
N ALA A 60 -3.41 -16.17 13.56
CA ALA A 60 -3.81 -16.55 12.20
C ALA A 60 -3.20 -17.88 11.74
N ALA A 61 -2.13 -18.36 12.35
CA ALA A 61 -1.48 -19.62 11.98
C ALA A 61 -2.43 -20.82 12.06
N GLN A 62 -3.50 -20.72 12.83
CA GLN A 62 -4.54 -21.76 12.97
C GLN A 62 -5.82 -21.42 12.21
N SER A 63 -5.85 -20.33 11.44
CA SER A 63 -7.01 -19.85 10.70
C SER A 63 -6.91 -20.17 9.22
N TYR A 64 -8.01 -19.95 8.50
CA TYR A 64 -8.05 -20.07 7.03
C TYR A 64 -7.11 -19.07 6.33
N CYS A 65 -6.62 -18.04 7.01
CA CYS A 65 -5.68 -17.06 6.48
C CYS A 65 -4.21 -17.49 6.58
N ALA A 66 -3.89 -18.69 7.04
CA ALA A 66 -2.52 -19.16 7.20
C ALA A 66 -1.71 -19.12 5.89
N ALA A 67 -2.35 -19.29 4.72
CA ALA A 67 -1.73 -19.21 3.40
C ALA A 67 -2.08 -17.93 2.64
N GLY A 68 -2.75 -16.98 3.28
CA GLY A 68 -3.16 -15.72 2.65
C GLY A 68 -2.05 -14.68 2.60
N THR A 69 -2.33 -13.58 1.93
CA THR A 69 -1.45 -12.41 1.84
C THR A 69 -2.20 -11.12 2.17
N GLU A 70 -1.45 -10.14 2.67
CA GLU A 70 -1.92 -8.78 2.94
C GLU A 70 -1.14 -7.82 2.06
N GLY A 71 -1.82 -6.96 1.31
CA GLY A 71 -1.21 -6.03 0.38
C GLY A 71 -1.67 -4.59 0.57
N PHE A 72 -0.71 -3.69 0.67
CA PHE A 72 -0.93 -2.25 0.81
C PHE A 72 -0.37 -1.47 -0.36
N LEU A 73 -1.10 -0.44 -0.78
CA LEU A 73 -0.55 0.66 -1.55
C LEU A 73 -0.17 1.77 -0.59
N LEU A 74 1.03 2.30 -0.77
CA LEU A 74 1.57 3.40 0.02
C LEU A 74 1.87 4.59 -0.88
N TRP A 75 1.45 5.77 -0.46
CA TRP A 75 1.89 7.03 -1.01
C TRP A 75 2.72 7.73 0.06
N LEU A 76 3.95 8.10 -0.28
CA LEU A 76 4.90 8.72 0.63
C LEU A 76 5.32 10.07 0.05
N ALA A 77 5.20 11.14 0.84
CA ALA A 77 5.73 12.45 0.52
C ALA A 77 6.97 12.70 1.36
N LEU A 78 8.11 12.88 0.71
CA LEU A 78 9.42 12.95 1.33
C LEU A 78 10.06 14.32 1.04
N ASP A 79 10.75 14.87 2.05
CA ASP A 79 11.53 16.10 1.88
C ASP A 79 12.85 15.82 1.13
N ASN A 80 13.67 16.85 0.93
CA ASN A 80 14.94 16.72 0.22
C ASN A 80 16.00 15.90 0.97
N ARG A 81 15.76 15.56 2.22
CA ARG A 81 16.58 14.67 3.05
C ARG A 81 15.98 13.27 3.20
N TRP A 82 14.96 12.96 2.39
CA TRP A 82 14.24 11.69 2.41
C TRP A 82 13.52 11.42 3.73
N ARG A 83 13.14 12.47 4.46
CA ARG A 83 12.31 12.33 5.65
C ARG A 83 10.84 12.36 5.24
N MET A 84 10.07 11.44 5.82
CA MET A 84 8.65 11.33 5.53
C MET A 84 7.87 12.49 6.17
N GLU A 85 7.20 13.29 5.33
CA GLU A 85 6.33 14.37 5.80
C GLU A 85 4.87 13.96 5.82
N LYS A 86 4.44 13.18 4.83
CA LYS A 86 3.06 12.69 4.72
C LYS A 86 3.05 11.26 4.22
N ARG A 87 2.02 10.54 4.60
CA ARG A 87 1.83 9.16 4.20
C ARG A 87 0.34 8.84 4.05
N GLN A 88 0.00 8.08 3.02
CA GLN A 88 -1.29 7.41 2.88
C GLN A 88 -1.04 5.92 2.70
N ALA A 89 -1.91 5.10 3.27
CA ALA A 89 -1.87 3.66 3.12
C ALA A 89 -3.27 3.13 2.82
N ALA A 90 -3.36 2.23 1.86
CA ALA A 90 -4.61 1.57 1.50
C ALA A 90 -4.41 0.06 1.48
N LEU A 91 -5.12 -0.66 2.33
CA LEU A 91 -5.14 -2.11 2.35
C LEU A 91 -6.08 -2.59 1.24
N ILE A 92 -5.52 -2.97 0.10
CA ILE A 92 -6.31 -3.33 -1.07
C ILE A 92 -6.55 -4.84 -1.20
N ALA A 93 -5.67 -5.65 -0.62
CA ALA A 93 -5.79 -7.10 -0.63
C ALA A 93 -5.53 -7.61 0.78
N SER A 94 -6.45 -8.41 1.30
CA SER A 94 -6.35 -8.91 2.68
C SER A 94 -7.19 -10.16 2.85
N CYS A 95 -6.58 -11.21 3.35
CA CYS A 95 -7.33 -12.38 3.78
C CYS A 95 -8.16 -12.06 5.03
N PHE A 96 -7.59 -11.32 6.00
CA PHE A 96 -8.28 -10.96 7.24
C PHE A 96 -9.53 -10.09 7.01
N GLN A 97 -9.51 -9.23 6.01
CA GLN A 97 -10.60 -8.31 5.69
C GLN A 97 -11.50 -8.82 4.56
N SER A 98 -11.17 -9.98 3.97
CA SER A 98 -11.85 -10.48 2.78
C SER A 98 -11.87 -9.44 1.67
N ALA A 99 -10.71 -8.86 1.38
CA ALA A 99 -10.51 -7.88 0.32
C ALA A 99 -9.61 -8.49 -0.76
N ASP A 100 -9.95 -8.25 -2.01
CA ASP A 100 -9.24 -8.82 -3.17
C ASP A 100 -9.10 -7.76 -4.26
N GLY A 101 -8.30 -6.74 -3.97
CA GLY A 101 -8.00 -5.68 -4.91
C GLY A 101 -6.69 -5.93 -5.64
N ASP A 102 -6.63 -5.53 -6.89
CA ASP A 102 -5.41 -5.51 -7.69
C ASP A 102 -5.28 -4.14 -8.35
N TYR A 103 -4.05 -3.65 -8.46
CA TYR A 103 -3.83 -2.34 -9.06
C TYR A 103 -3.60 -2.47 -10.57
N GLU A 104 -4.03 -1.44 -11.30
CA GLU A 104 -3.82 -1.29 -12.73
C GLU A 104 -3.12 0.05 -12.98
N ILE A 105 -2.06 0.02 -13.80
CA ILE A 105 -1.34 1.21 -14.22
C ILE A 105 -1.54 1.39 -15.71
N LYS A 106 -2.10 2.55 -16.08
CA LYS A 106 -2.23 2.99 -17.47
C LYS A 106 -1.61 4.38 -17.62
N ALA A 107 -0.58 4.49 -18.45
CA ALA A 107 0.18 5.73 -18.63
C ALA A 107 0.64 6.28 -17.27
N ASN A 108 0.15 7.44 -16.88
CA ASN A 108 0.54 8.15 -15.66
C ASN A 108 -0.41 7.92 -14.48
N ARG A 109 -1.34 6.96 -14.60
CA ARG A 109 -2.39 6.75 -13.60
C ARG A 109 -2.37 5.35 -13.02
N LEU A 110 -2.68 5.29 -11.75
CA LEU A 110 -2.91 4.06 -11.00
C LEU A 110 -4.38 4.03 -10.59
N ALA A 111 -5.02 2.89 -10.80
CA ALA A 111 -6.40 2.69 -10.38
C ALA A 111 -6.54 1.34 -9.67
N VAL A 112 -7.36 1.32 -8.63
CA VAL A 112 -7.74 0.10 -7.92
C VAL A 112 -9.21 0.18 -7.58
N VAL A 113 -9.88 -0.94 -7.74
CA VAL A 113 -11.27 -1.13 -7.30
C VAL A 113 -11.30 -2.40 -6.47
N TRP A 114 -11.85 -2.34 -5.28
CA TRP A 114 -11.97 -3.54 -4.45
C TRP A 114 -13.16 -3.47 -3.50
N ASP A 115 -13.62 -4.64 -3.11
CA ASP A 115 -14.60 -4.80 -2.05
C ASP A 115 -13.89 -5.27 -0.78
N ASN A 116 -14.29 -4.71 0.35
CA ASN A 116 -13.88 -5.19 1.65
C ASN A 116 -15.12 -5.73 2.34
N TYR A 117 -15.26 -7.04 2.36
CA TYR A 117 -16.47 -7.69 2.86
C TYR A 117 -16.61 -7.62 4.37
N ARG A 118 -15.52 -7.50 5.08
CA ARG A 118 -15.56 -7.35 6.54
C ARG A 118 -16.13 -5.99 6.94
N LEU A 119 -15.79 -4.94 6.20
CA LEU A 119 -16.32 -3.59 6.41
C LEU A 119 -17.64 -3.36 5.67
N GLU A 120 -18.03 -4.27 4.80
CA GLU A 120 -19.18 -4.12 3.90
C GLU A 120 -19.09 -2.86 3.03
N LYS A 121 -17.88 -2.57 2.51
CA LYS A 121 -17.57 -1.37 1.73
C LYS A 121 -16.96 -1.73 0.38
N HIS A 122 -17.36 -0.94 -0.61
CA HIS A 122 -16.75 -0.90 -1.92
C HIS A 122 -15.85 0.32 -2.02
N PHE A 123 -14.60 0.14 -2.47
CA PHE A 123 -13.61 1.21 -2.56
C PHE A 123 -13.12 1.38 -3.98
N THR A 124 -12.83 2.63 -4.34
CA THR A 124 -12.03 2.98 -5.51
C THR A 124 -10.87 3.85 -5.07
N LEU A 125 -9.72 3.65 -5.69
CA LEU A 125 -8.52 4.44 -5.47
C LEU A 125 -7.98 4.88 -6.81
N ASP A 126 -7.70 6.18 -6.93
CA ASP A 126 -7.07 6.78 -8.09
C ASP A 126 -5.83 7.56 -7.69
N TYR A 127 -4.80 7.49 -8.51
CA TYR A 127 -3.59 8.30 -8.38
C TYR A 127 -3.15 8.81 -9.75
N ASP A 128 -2.82 10.09 -9.81
CA ASP A 128 -2.30 10.74 -11.01
C ASP A 128 -0.87 11.19 -10.76
N SER A 129 0.10 10.58 -11.43
CA SER A 129 1.50 10.92 -11.27
C SER A 129 1.87 12.30 -11.83
N LEU A 130 1.00 12.93 -12.62
CA LEU A 130 1.17 14.30 -13.07
C LEU A 130 0.74 15.32 -12.01
N ALA A 131 0.03 14.89 -10.99
CA ALA A 131 -0.34 15.67 -9.82
C ALA A 131 -0.04 14.90 -8.53
N PRO A 132 1.25 14.54 -8.30
CA PRO A 132 1.61 13.59 -7.24
C PRO A 132 1.35 14.12 -5.83
N GLU A 133 1.27 15.43 -5.67
CA GLU A 133 0.98 16.09 -4.39
C GLU A 133 -0.43 15.82 -3.88
N ARG A 134 -1.34 15.42 -4.75
CA ARG A 134 -2.71 15.08 -4.37
C ARG A 134 -2.81 13.75 -3.63
N GLY A 135 -1.82 12.88 -3.80
CA GLY A 135 -1.83 11.55 -3.22
C GLY A 135 -2.94 10.68 -3.80
N PHE A 136 -3.38 9.71 -3.02
CA PHE A 136 -4.49 8.83 -3.39
C PHE A 136 -5.83 9.55 -3.20
N VAL A 137 -6.70 9.45 -4.19
CA VAL A 137 -8.10 9.83 -4.07
C VAL A 137 -8.89 8.54 -3.87
N ILE A 138 -9.41 8.36 -2.67
CA ILE A 138 -10.13 7.14 -2.27
C ILE A 138 -11.59 7.49 -2.05
N THR A 139 -12.48 6.75 -2.70
CA THR A 139 -13.92 6.85 -2.48
C THR A 139 -14.45 5.54 -1.92
N GLU A 140 -15.45 5.62 -1.06
CA GLU A 140 -16.10 4.44 -0.50
C GLU A 140 -17.61 4.52 -0.65
N THR A 141 -18.22 3.38 -0.89
CA THR A 141 -19.68 3.21 -0.90
C THR A 141 -20.02 1.92 -0.17
N ASN A 142 -21.27 1.80 0.27
CA ASN A 142 -21.72 0.56 0.88
C ASN A 142 -21.88 -0.52 -0.20
N ILE A 143 -21.56 -1.76 0.14
CA ILE A 143 -21.88 -2.90 -0.71
C ILE A 143 -23.40 -3.09 -0.67
N GLU A 144 -24.05 -3.10 -1.84
CA GLU A 144 -25.46 -3.39 -1.92
C GLU A 144 -25.70 -4.87 -1.55
N LYS A 145 -26.53 -5.05 -0.52
CA LYS A 145 -26.97 -6.39 -0.17
C LYS A 145 -28.06 -6.81 -1.15
N SER A 146 -27.85 -7.88 -1.89
CA SER A 146 -28.90 -8.50 -2.69
C SER A 146 -30.04 -8.93 -1.75
N LYS A 147 -31.23 -8.45 -2.08
CA LYS A 147 -32.44 -8.82 -1.34
C LYS A 147 -32.81 -10.28 -1.61
#